data_ab16349d7990206c58e3f10f27289fdd
#
_entry.id   ab16349d7990206c58e3f10f27289fdd
#
_cell.length_a   1.000
_cell.length_b   1.000
_cell.length_c   1.000
_cell.angle_alpha   90.00
_cell.angle_beta   90.00
_cell.angle_gamma   90.00
#
_symmetry.space_group_name_H-M   'P 1'
#
loop_
_entity.id
_entity.type
_entity.pdbx_description
1 polymer ?
#
loop_
_entity_poly.entity_id
_entity_poly.type
_entity_poly.pdbx_seq_one_letter_code
_entity_poly.pdbx_strand_id
1 'polypeptide(L)'
;SERINYYARGYQIDSLQIDGLGINQVTSAATFIQPDTAMLDRVEVLRGASGLLRGAGNPSAVVNMVRKRPTPQWQGSAALTLGSWDRQRLEADLSGPVNAAGTLRARLVALSDEKAAFQTARHEDRKSIYAVIEADLAPATRLTASLQHTALGATGAWGGLPAAPDGSQLGLARNTYLGTPWNAWNRSNRQVFVELDHGLDNGWKLKAQAARTYFRSDGFKQTSFTSASATNPYLADVNTSIYDGEASSQGALSLQATGPFALLGRTHELALGLDLQRVRAIGTS
;
A
#
# COMPACT_ATOMS: atom_id res chain seq x y z
N SER A 1 -7.02 -11.41 3.17
CA SER A 1 -5.68 -11.94 3.41
C SER A 1 -4.88 -11.01 4.29
N GLU A 2 -4.18 -11.55 5.26
CA GLU A 2 -3.40 -10.77 6.24
C GLU A 2 -2.01 -10.43 5.72
N ARG A 3 -1.45 -11.27 4.86
CA ARG A 3 -0.19 -11.03 4.15
C ARG A 3 -0.43 -11.16 2.67
N ILE A 4 -0.10 -10.12 1.93
CA ILE A 4 -0.33 -10.07 0.48
C ILE A 4 1.03 -10.10 -0.20
N ASN A 5 1.25 -11.13 -0.99
CA ASN A 5 2.38 -11.24 -1.89
C ASN A 5 1.86 -11.33 -3.34
N TYR A 6 2.48 -10.59 -4.23
CA TYR A 6 2.16 -10.61 -5.64
C TYR A 6 3.18 -11.44 -6.40
N TYR A 7 2.72 -12.18 -7.40
CA TYR A 7 3.58 -13.00 -8.23
C TYR A 7 3.31 -12.75 -9.71
N ALA A 8 4.36 -12.75 -10.51
CA ALA A 8 4.29 -12.74 -11.95
C ALA A 8 5.34 -13.69 -12.52
N ARG A 9 4.95 -14.55 -13.47
CA ARG A 9 5.86 -15.53 -14.13
C ARG A 9 6.57 -16.46 -13.16
N GLY A 10 5.94 -16.83 -12.04
CA GLY A 10 6.54 -17.69 -11.01
C GLY A 10 7.47 -16.97 -10.02
N TYR A 11 7.76 -15.68 -10.21
CA TYR A 11 8.58 -14.87 -9.32
C TYR A 11 7.73 -13.94 -8.48
N GLN A 12 8.13 -13.73 -7.23
CA GLN A 12 7.52 -12.72 -6.38
C GLN A 12 7.83 -11.33 -6.93
N ILE A 13 6.81 -10.47 -6.96
CA ILE A 13 6.98 -9.05 -7.28
C ILE A 13 7.57 -8.36 -6.06
N ASP A 14 8.81 -7.94 -6.16
CA ASP A 14 9.57 -7.22 -5.14
C ASP A 14 9.56 -5.70 -5.34
N SER A 15 9.13 -5.25 -6.51
CA SER A 15 9.10 -3.84 -6.88
C SER A 15 7.67 -3.29 -6.86
N LEU A 16 7.27 -2.75 -5.72
CA LEU A 16 6.06 -1.94 -5.58
C LEU A 16 6.40 -0.46 -5.49
N GLN A 17 5.54 0.37 -6.08
CA GLN A 17 5.68 1.83 -6.09
C GLN A 17 4.37 2.50 -5.74
N ILE A 18 4.47 3.68 -5.13
CA ILE A 18 3.40 4.68 -5.07
C ILE A 18 3.92 5.95 -5.74
N ASP A 19 3.22 6.42 -6.77
CA ASP A 19 3.58 7.60 -7.59
C ASP A 19 5.04 7.53 -8.09
N GLY A 20 5.51 6.34 -8.47
CA GLY A 20 6.87 6.10 -8.94
C GLY A 20 7.92 5.89 -7.84
N LEU A 21 7.64 6.25 -6.58
CA LEU A 21 8.55 5.99 -5.46
C LEU A 21 8.43 4.55 -4.97
N GLY A 22 9.55 3.87 -4.85
CA GLY A 22 9.59 2.49 -4.38
C GLY A 22 9.15 2.31 -2.93
N ILE A 23 8.45 1.21 -2.68
CA ILE A 23 8.09 0.74 -1.34
C ILE A 23 8.84 -0.56 -1.08
N ASN A 24 9.56 -0.63 0.02
CA ASN A 24 10.20 -1.87 0.43
C ASN A 24 9.24 -2.69 1.30
N GLN A 25 8.73 -3.79 0.74
CA GLN A 25 7.83 -4.71 1.46
C GLN A 25 8.55 -5.67 2.40
N VAL A 26 9.80 -6.00 2.12
CA VAL A 26 10.52 -7.09 2.82
C VAL A 26 10.70 -6.79 4.31
N THR A 27 10.96 -5.54 4.64
CA THR A 27 11.14 -5.10 6.04
C THR A 27 9.85 -4.67 6.72
N SER A 28 8.75 -4.55 5.96
CA SER A 28 7.46 -4.06 6.46
C SER A 28 6.35 -5.11 6.31
N ALA A 29 6.67 -6.36 5.98
CA ALA A 29 5.66 -7.39 5.68
C ALA A 29 4.62 -7.58 6.80
N ALA A 30 5.03 -7.42 8.05
CA ALA A 30 4.14 -7.51 9.21
C ALA A 30 3.26 -6.26 9.38
N THR A 31 3.72 -5.09 8.93
CA THR A 31 3.05 -3.80 9.15
C THR A 31 2.46 -3.19 7.88
N PHE A 32 2.83 -3.71 6.70
CA PHE A 32 2.36 -3.18 5.43
C PHE A 32 0.84 -3.31 5.27
N ILE A 33 0.20 -2.20 4.91
CA ILE A 33 -1.21 -2.14 4.53
C ILE A 33 -1.26 -1.71 3.07
N GLN A 34 -1.91 -2.53 2.24
CA GLN A 34 -2.14 -2.17 0.84
C GLN A 34 -3.01 -0.92 0.76
N PRO A 35 -2.63 0.08 -0.05
CA PRO A 35 -3.49 1.22 -0.33
C PRO A 35 -4.85 0.78 -0.86
N ASP A 36 -5.89 1.47 -0.44
CA ASP A 36 -7.24 1.23 -0.94
C ASP A 36 -7.41 1.84 -2.33
N THR A 37 -8.13 1.14 -3.21
CA THR A 37 -8.35 1.58 -4.59
C THR A 37 -9.14 2.89 -4.69
N ALA A 38 -9.92 3.25 -3.67
CA ALA A 38 -10.62 4.53 -3.63
C ALA A 38 -9.66 5.75 -3.71
N MET A 39 -8.41 5.58 -3.28
CA MET A 39 -7.38 6.62 -3.31
C MET A 39 -6.57 6.62 -4.60
N LEU A 40 -6.71 5.58 -5.42
CA LEU A 40 -5.92 5.40 -6.63
C LEU A 40 -6.69 5.91 -7.86
N ASP A 41 -5.97 6.55 -8.75
CA ASP A 41 -6.41 6.85 -10.10
C ASP A 41 -6.32 5.59 -10.97
N ARG A 42 -5.18 4.90 -10.90
CA ARG A 42 -4.91 3.67 -11.63
C ARG A 42 -3.79 2.85 -11.00
N VAL A 43 -3.69 1.60 -11.45
CA VAL A 43 -2.54 0.70 -11.17
C VAL A 43 -1.87 0.38 -12.49
N GLU A 44 -0.57 0.64 -12.55
CA GLU A 44 0.27 0.34 -13.71
C GLU A 44 1.10 -0.91 -13.42
N VAL A 45 1.12 -1.86 -14.36
CA VAL A 45 1.91 -3.07 -14.23
C VAL A 45 2.88 -3.19 -15.40
N LEU A 46 4.15 -2.99 -15.15
CA LEU A 46 5.22 -3.19 -16.13
C LEU A 46 5.79 -4.59 -15.96
N ARG A 47 5.56 -5.44 -16.97
CA ARG A 47 6.05 -6.83 -16.97
C ARG A 47 7.36 -6.95 -17.72
N GLY A 48 8.28 -7.77 -17.21
CA GLY A 48 9.54 -8.09 -17.87
C GLY A 48 10.75 -7.56 -17.14
N ALA A 49 11.87 -7.39 -17.87
CA ALA A 49 13.13 -6.92 -17.32
C ALA A 49 13.02 -5.46 -16.86
N SER A 50 12.75 -5.26 -15.60
CA SER A 50 12.71 -3.94 -14.96
C SER A 50 14.11 -3.35 -14.72
N GLY A 51 15.17 -4.11 -15.01
CA GLY A 51 16.55 -3.76 -14.70
C GLY A 51 17.04 -2.45 -15.32
N LEU A 52 16.55 -2.09 -16.51
CA LEU A 52 16.86 -0.82 -17.15
C LEU A 52 16.31 0.41 -16.39
N LEU A 53 15.22 0.21 -15.65
CA LEU A 53 14.55 1.31 -14.92
C LEU A 53 14.85 1.29 -13.41
N ARG A 54 15.36 0.17 -12.87
CA ARG A 54 15.47 -0.02 -11.43
C ARG A 54 16.71 -0.76 -10.94
N GLY A 55 17.61 -1.18 -11.82
CA GLY A 55 18.77 -1.99 -11.43
C GLY A 55 18.39 -3.43 -11.12
N ALA A 56 19.02 -4.01 -10.07
CA ALA A 56 18.80 -5.40 -9.68
C ALA A 56 17.39 -5.64 -9.11
N GLY A 57 16.75 -6.72 -9.54
CA GLY A 57 15.41 -7.14 -9.08
C GLY A 57 14.98 -8.43 -9.74
N ASN A 58 13.88 -9.01 -9.28
CA ASN A 58 13.31 -10.23 -9.86
C ASN A 58 12.76 -9.96 -11.26
N PRO A 59 12.88 -10.91 -12.21
CA PRO A 59 12.32 -10.76 -13.57
C PRO A 59 10.79 -10.98 -13.59
N SER A 60 10.09 -10.39 -12.65
CA SER A 60 8.65 -10.52 -12.43
C SER A 60 7.86 -9.37 -13.06
N ALA A 61 7.61 -8.36 -12.30
CA ALA A 61 6.95 -7.12 -12.70
C ALA A 61 7.27 -5.97 -11.73
N VAL A 62 7.02 -4.73 -12.18
CA VAL A 62 6.90 -3.54 -11.33
C VAL A 62 5.43 -3.17 -11.26
N VAL A 63 4.90 -2.96 -10.06
CA VAL A 63 3.54 -2.46 -9.84
C VAL A 63 3.62 -1.04 -9.30
N ASN A 64 3.10 -0.07 -10.05
CA ASN A 64 3.02 1.31 -9.64
C ASN A 64 1.55 1.69 -9.36
N MET A 65 1.27 2.09 -8.13
CA MET A 65 -0.04 2.57 -7.68
C MET A 65 -0.06 4.09 -7.78
N VAL A 66 -0.75 4.63 -8.78
CA VAL A 66 -0.85 6.07 -9.01
C VAL A 66 -2.04 6.62 -8.24
N ARG A 67 -1.79 7.59 -7.35
CA ARG A 67 -2.82 8.21 -6.53
C ARG A 67 -3.59 9.27 -7.29
N LYS A 68 -4.83 9.49 -6.90
CA LYS A 68 -5.69 10.54 -7.43
C LYS A 68 -5.06 11.92 -7.21
N ARG A 69 -5.14 12.79 -8.24
CA ARG A 69 -4.71 14.19 -8.19
C ARG A 69 -5.91 15.13 -8.10
N PRO A 70 -5.73 16.37 -7.63
CA PRO A 70 -6.77 17.38 -7.67
C PRO A 70 -7.22 17.69 -9.09
N THR A 71 -8.46 18.13 -9.23
CA THR A 71 -9.10 18.43 -10.51
C THR A 71 -9.24 19.93 -10.72
N PRO A 72 -9.22 20.41 -11.99
CA PRO A 72 -9.36 21.84 -12.28
C PRO A 72 -10.77 22.38 -12.04
N GLN A 73 -11.77 21.49 -11.96
CA GLN A 73 -13.17 21.83 -11.70
C GLN A 73 -13.66 21.09 -10.47
N TRP A 74 -14.63 21.67 -9.76
CA TRP A 74 -15.27 21.03 -8.64
C TRP A 74 -16.00 19.77 -9.07
N GLN A 75 -15.70 18.68 -8.41
CA GLN A 75 -16.40 17.40 -8.53
C GLN A 75 -16.37 16.66 -7.21
N GLY A 76 -17.39 15.85 -6.99
CA GLY A 76 -17.51 15.04 -5.79
C GLY A 76 -18.33 13.80 -6.04
N SER A 77 -18.04 12.77 -5.27
CA SER A 77 -18.83 11.54 -5.24
C SER A 77 -18.91 11.00 -3.83
N ALA A 78 -20.01 10.32 -3.54
CA ALA A 78 -20.20 9.53 -2.34
C ALA A 78 -20.79 8.19 -2.75
N ALA A 79 -20.33 7.10 -2.13
CA ALA A 79 -20.83 5.76 -2.41
C ALA A 79 -21.02 4.99 -1.09
N LEU A 80 -22.15 4.29 -1.02
CA LEU A 80 -22.44 3.32 0.03
C LEU A 80 -22.53 1.94 -0.62
N THR A 81 -21.71 1.00 -0.14
CA THR A 81 -21.72 -0.39 -0.60
C THR A 81 -22.13 -1.27 0.57
N LEU A 82 -23.18 -2.06 0.37
CA LEU A 82 -23.63 -3.11 1.27
C LEU A 82 -23.32 -4.46 0.66
N GLY A 83 -22.86 -5.41 1.44
CA GLY A 83 -22.45 -6.71 0.93
C GLY A 83 -22.67 -7.86 1.92
N SER A 84 -22.32 -9.05 1.49
CA SER A 84 -22.38 -10.25 2.34
C SER A 84 -21.46 -10.11 3.56
N TRP A 85 -21.79 -10.82 4.63
CA TRP A 85 -21.10 -10.79 5.91
C TRP A 85 -21.06 -9.41 6.54
N ASP A 86 -22.23 -8.75 6.55
CA ASP A 86 -22.46 -7.45 7.20
C ASP A 86 -21.52 -6.34 6.68
N ARG A 87 -21.04 -6.49 5.43
CA ARG A 87 -20.16 -5.48 4.87
C ARG A 87 -20.89 -4.17 4.68
N GLN A 88 -20.33 -3.11 5.24
CA GLN A 88 -20.74 -1.74 5.06
C GLN A 88 -19.51 -0.91 4.67
N ARG A 89 -19.55 -0.32 3.48
CA ARG A 89 -18.48 0.54 3.02
C ARG A 89 -19.03 1.88 2.58
N LEU A 90 -18.51 2.93 3.18
CA LEU A 90 -18.79 4.34 2.85
C LEU A 90 -17.54 4.97 2.26
N GLU A 91 -17.69 5.61 1.11
CA GLU A 91 -16.63 6.36 0.44
C GLU A 91 -17.11 7.78 0.15
N ALA A 92 -16.19 8.75 0.28
CA ALA A 92 -16.40 10.12 -0.15
C ALA A 92 -15.14 10.64 -0.84
N ASP A 93 -15.33 11.36 -1.95
CA ASP A 93 -14.25 11.94 -2.75
C ASP A 93 -14.68 13.33 -3.21
N LEU A 94 -13.94 14.37 -2.81
CA LEU A 94 -14.19 15.74 -3.15
C LEU A 94 -12.93 16.39 -3.70
N SER A 95 -13.02 17.07 -4.84
CA SER A 95 -11.88 17.66 -5.52
C SER A 95 -12.26 18.96 -6.22
N GLY A 96 -11.35 19.94 -6.26
CA GLY A 96 -11.57 21.18 -7.01
C GLY A 96 -10.54 22.27 -6.69
N PRO A 97 -10.71 23.44 -7.35
CA PRO A 97 -9.87 24.62 -7.10
C PRO A 97 -10.20 25.24 -5.74
N VAL A 98 -9.17 25.65 -5.01
CA VAL A 98 -9.30 26.29 -3.69
C VAL A 98 -9.28 27.82 -3.81
N ASN A 99 -8.69 28.34 -4.89
CA ASN A 99 -8.66 29.78 -5.18
C ASN A 99 -9.34 30.11 -6.50
N ALA A 100 -9.73 31.37 -6.68
CA ALA A 100 -10.42 31.84 -7.88
C ALA A 100 -9.57 31.72 -9.17
N ALA A 101 -8.25 31.79 -9.06
CA ALA A 101 -7.33 31.65 -10.19
C ALA A 101 -7.16 30.19 -10.65
N GLY A 102 -7.65 29.20 -9.89
CA GLY A 102 -7.47 27.77 -10.19
C GLY A 102 -6.02 27.27 -10.06
N THR A 103 -5.11 28.11 -9.56
CA THR A 103 -3.70 27.77 -9.37
C THR A 103 -3.44 26.94 -8.12
N LEU A 104 -4.37 26.93 -7.17
CA LEU A 104 -4.36 26.07 -5.99
C LEU A 104 -5.55 25.13 -6.05
N ARG A 105 -5.31 23.83 -6.04
CA ARG A 105 -6.33 22.78 -6.11
C ARG A 105 -6.14 21.79 -4.98
N ALA A 106 -7.22 21.20 -4.52
CA ALA A 106 -7.18 20.17 -3.46
C ALA A 106 -8.11 19.01 -3.79
N ARG A 107 -7.79 17.85 -3.23
CA ARG A 107 -8.65 16.67 -3.21
C ARG A 107 -8.59 16.00 -1.85
N LEU A 108 -9.77 15.55 -1.39
CA LEU A 108 -9.93 14.77 -0.18
C LEU A 108 -10.69 13.49 -0.51
N VAL A 109 -10.12 12.35 -0.14
CA VAL A 109 -10.77 11.03 -0.22
C VAL A 109 -10.82 10.44 1.17
N ALA A 110 -11.98 9.98 1.60
CA ALA A 110 -12.18 9.32 2.88
C ALA A 110 -12.99 8.04 2.69
N LEU A 111 -12.69 7.01 3.46
CA LEU A 111 -13.45 5.76 3.46
C LEU A 111 -13.49 5.10 4.83
N SER A 112 -14.58 4.38 5.07
CA SER A 112 -14.76 3.41 6.14
C SER A 112 -15.30 2.12 5.51
N ASP A 113 -14.69 0.97 5.79
CA ASP A 113 -15.08 -0.34 5.27
C ASP A 113 -15.04 -1.35 6.43
N GLU A 114 -16.21 -1.77 6.87
CA GLU A 114 -16.38 -2.75 7.94
C GLU A 114 -16.97 -4.02 7.34
N LYS A 115 -16.45 -5.19 7.74
CA LYS A 115 -16.95 -6.48 7.26
C LYS A 115 -16.59 -7.61 8.21
N ALA A 116 -17.49 -8.56 8.36
CA ALA A 116 -17.20 -9.89 8.86
C ALA A 116 -16.65 -10.79 7.73
N ALA A 117 -16.52 -12.07 7.98
CA ALA A 117 -16.18 -13.08 6.98
C ALA A 117 -17.00 -14.35 7.18
N PHE A 118 -16.87 -15.32 6.28
CA PHE A 118 -17.52 -16.63 6.45
C PHE A 118 -17.02 -17.40 7.68
N GLN A 119 -15.80 -17.10 8.15
CA GLN A 119 -15.26 -17.68 9.38
C GLN A 119 -15.83 -16.96 10.60
N THR A 120 -16.28 -17.73 11.59
CA THR A 120 -16.70 -17.19 12.89
C THR A 120 -15.57 -16.39 13.53
N ALA A 121 -15.88 -15.30 14.24
CA ALA A 121 -14.94 -14.38 14.87
C ALA A 121 -14.08 -13.53 13.93
N ARG A 122 -14.10 -13.75 12.61
CA ARG A 122 -13.35 -12.90 11.68
C ARG A 122 -14.10 -11.61 11.40
N HIS A 123 -13.48 -10.49 11.73
CA HIS A 123 -13.96 -9.15 11.43
C HIS A 123 -12.79 -8.26 10.98
N GLU A 124 -13.04 -7.35 10.04
CA GLU A 124 -12.09 -6.33 9.59
C GLU A 124 -12.79 -4.98 9.57
N ASP A 125 -12.10 -3.97 10.07
CA ASP A 125 -12.46 -2.57 9.92
C ASP A 125 -11.29 -1.79 9.31
N ARG A 126 -11.58 -1.01 8.27
CA ARG A 126 -10.61 -0.13 7.61
C ARG A 126 -11.13 1.30 7.59
N LYS A 127 -10.32 2.21 8.08
CA LYS A 127 -10.58 3.66 7.98
C LYS A 127 -9.39 4.31 7.28
N SER A 128 -9.67 5.09 6.26
CA SER A 128 -8.61 5.74 5.50
C SER A 128 -8.99 7.15 5.10
N ILE A 129 -7.98 8.02 5.09
CA ILE A 129 -8.09 9.39 4.60
C ILE A 129 -6.88 9.69 3.71
N TYR A 130 -7.11 10.34 2.60
CA TYR A 130 -6.09 10.86 1.69
C TYR A 130 -6.44 12.30 1.32
N ALA A 131 -5.51 13.21 1.60
CA ALA A 131 -5.61 14.60 1.23
C ALA A 131 -4.42 14.99 0.36
N VAL A 132 -4.66 15.71 -0.72
CA VAL A 132 -3.62 16.19 -1.63
C VAL A 132 -3.95 17.62 -2.08
N ILE A 133 -2.91 18.44 -2.15
CA ILE A 133 -2.95 19.77 -2.71
C ILE A 133 -1.94 19.90 -3.84
N GLU A 134 -2.29 20.67 -4.85
CA GLU A 134 -1.41 21.10 -5.94
C GLU A 134 -1.42 22.61 -6.05
N ALA A 135 -0.24 23.21 -6.14
CA ALA A 135 -0.04 24.62 -6.34
C ALA A 135 0.81 24.86 -7.60
N ASP A 136 0.27 25.59 -8.57
CA ASP A 136 1.03 26.10 -9.71
C ASP A 136 1.77 27.37 -9.23
N LEU A 137 3.05 27.22 -8.85
CA LEU A 137 3.89 28.28 -8.30
C LEU A 137 4.33 29.25 -9.39
N ALA A 138 4.48 28.77 -10.62
CA ALA A 138 4.77 29.51 -11.84
C ALA A 138 4.20 28.71 -13.03
N PRO A 139 4.13 29.30 -14.26
CA PRO A 139 3.59 28.60 -15.43
C PRO A 139 4.21 27.22 -15.71
N ALA A 140 5.50 27.05 -15.39
CA ALA A 140 6.23 25.80 -15.59
C ALA A 140 6.60 25.08 -14.27
N THR A 141 6.05 25.52 -13.12
CA THR A 141 6.44 24.98 -11.80
C THR A 141 5.22 24.60 -11.01
N ARG A 142 5.11 23.30 -10.67
CA ARG A 142 4.04 22.76 -9.83
C ARG A 142 4.59 22.08 -8.60
N LEU A 143 4.03 22.41 -7.46
CA LEU A 143 4.24 21.73 -6.19
C LEU A 143 3.02 20.90 -5.83
N THR A 144 3.23 19.64 -5.50
CA THR A 144 2.21 18.73 -4.96
C THR A 144 2.61 18.28 -3.57
N ALA A 145 1.69 18.31 -2.63
CA ALA A 145 1.90 17.76 -1.30
C ALA A 145 0.69 16.89 -0.90
N SER A 146 0.94 15.75 -0.26
CA SER A 146 -0.15 14.87 0.19
C SER A 146 0.13 14.22 1.53
N LEU A 147 -0.97 13.92 2.23
CA LEU A 147 -1.01 13.15 3.45
C LEU A 147 -1.98 11.99 3.26
N GLN A 148 -1.56 10.80 3.66
CA GLN A 148 -2.40 9.62 3.72
C GLN A 148 -2.32 8.98 5.10
N HIS A 149 -3.45 8.55 5.64
CA HIS A 149 -3.51 7.72 6.83
C HIS A 149 -4.49 6.58 6.60
N THR A 150 -4.09 5.37 6.98
CA THR A 150 -4.95 4.18 6.96
C THR A 150 -4.78 3.45 8.29
N ALA A 151 -5.89 3.12 8.92
CA ALA A 151 -5.97 2.20 10.04
C ALA A 151 -6.73 0.95 9.59
N LEU A 152 -6.24 -0.21 9.96
CA LEU A 152 -6.83 -1.51 9.68
C LEU A 152 -6.85 -2.34 10.95
N GLY A 153 -8.04 -2.55 11.51
CA GLY A 153 -8.31 -3.48 12.58
C GLY A 153 -8.69 -4.85 12.02
N ALA A 154 -8.24 -5.91 12.68
CA ALA A 154 -8.65 -7.26 12.33
C ALA A 154 -8.75 -8.12 13.59
N THR A 155 -9.89 -8.78 13.80
CA THR A 155 -10.08 -9.83 14.80
C THR A 155 -10.21 -11.18 14.13
N GLY A 156 -10.04 -12.27 14.87
CA GLY A 156 -10.06 -13.61 14.29
C GLY A 156 -8.97 -13.83 13.22
N ALA A 157 -7.85 -13.11 13.35
CA ALA A 157 -6.71 -13.22 12.44
C ALA A 157 -6.02 -14.58 12.57
N TRP A 158 -5.39 -15.07 11.49
CA TRP A 158 -4.58 -16.29 11.45
C TRP A 158 -5.35 -17.58 11.78
N GLY A 159 -6.59 -17.69 11.40
CA GLY A 159 -7.44 -18.85 11.60
C GLY A 159 -7.41 -19.83 10.43
N GLY A 160 -6.29 -20.48 10.17
CA GLY A 160 -6.22 -21.61 9.22
C GLY A 160 -6.87 -22.87 9.80
N LEU A 161 -7.38 -23.75 8.93
CA LEU A 161 -7.81 -25.08 9.32
C LEU A 161 -6.65 -26.07 9.16
N PRO A 162 -6.41 -26.95 10.14
CA PRO A 162 -5.41 -28.00 9.99
C PRO A 162 -5.90 -29.07 9.01
N ALA A 163 -4.97 -29.75 8.37
CA ALA A 163 -5.23 -30.98 7.66
C ALA A 163 -5.00 -32.19 8.58
N ALA A 164 -5.56 -33.34 8.22
CA ALA A 164 -5.19 -34.60 8.84
C ALA A 164 -3.71 -34.95 8.55
N PRO A 165 -3.07 -35.84 9.34
CA PRO A 165 -1.66 -36.21 9.12
C PRO A 165 -1.34 -36.73 7.72
N ASP A 166 -2.30 -37.33 7.03
CA ASP A 166 -2.19 -37.80 5.64
C ASP A 166 -2.44 -36.69 4.60
N GLY A 167 -2.67 -35.44 5.03
CA GLY A 167 -2.97 -34.32 4.17
C GLY A 167 -4.45 -34.19 3.76
N SER A 168 -5.32 -35.12 4.19
CA SER A 168 -6.74 -35.07 3.89
C SER A 168 -7.46 -33.96 4.70
N GLN A 169 -8.62 -33.54 4.21
CA GLN A 169 -9.44 -32.56 4.89
C GLN A 169 -10.18 -33.21 6.07
N LEU A 170 -10.25 -32.50 7.19
CA LEU A 170 -10.93 -32.97 8.42
C LEU A 170 -12.47 -32.88 8.37
N GLY A 171 -13.07 -32.47 7.23
CA GLY A 171 -14.52 -32.35 7.11
C GLY A 171 -15.14 -31.27 8.01
N LEU A 172 -14.36 -30.30 8.46
CA LEU A 172 -14.84 -29.22 9.32
C LEU A 172 -15.80 -28.28 8.56
N ALA A 173 -16.76 -27.72 9.28
CA ALA A 173 -17.65 -26.73 8.70
C ALA A 173 -16.87 -25.53 8.15
N ARG A 174 -17.33 -24.94 7.04
CA ARG A 174 -16.66 -23.82 6.35
C ARG A 174 -16.43 -22.62 7.26
N ASN A 175 -17.32 -22.37 8.21
CA ASN A 175 -17.25 -21.26 9.14
C ASN A 175 -16.41 -21.54 10.38
N THR A 176 -15.77 -22.71 10.46
CA THR A 176 -14.94 -23.09 11.61
C THR A 176 -13.77 -22.11 11.75
N TYR A 177 -13.57 -21.67 12.98
CA TYR A 177 -12.44 -20.88 13.41
C TYR A 177 -11.78 -21.58 14.61
N LEU A 178 -10.52 -21.96 14.48
CA LEU A 178 -9.77 -22.68 15.51
C LEU A 178 -8.80 -21.78 16.29
N GLY A 179 -8.82 -20.47 16.02
CA GLY A 179 -8.10 -19.51 16.85
C GLY A 179 -8.86 -19.15 18.11
N THR A 180 -8.30 -18.25 18.89
CA THR A 180 -8.94 -17.71 20.08
C THR A 180 -9.67 -16.40 19.78
N PRO A 181 -10.75 -16.05 20.51
CA PRO A 181 -11.47 -14.77 20.29
C PRO A 181 -10.61 -13.52 20.47
N TRP A 182 -9.51 -13.62 21.17
CA TRP A 182 -8.59 -12.51 21.41
C TRP A 182 -7.56 -12.29 20.27
N ASN A 183 -7.52 -13.17 19.27
CA ASN A 183 -6.65 -13.00 18.11
C ASN A 183 -6.98 -11.69 17.41
N ALA A 184 -5.98 -10.84 17.26
CA ALA A 184 -6.14 -9.53 16.65
C ALA A 184 -4.89 -9.13 15.87
N TRP A 185 -5.07 -8.28 14.88
CA TRP A 185 -3.96 -7.66 14.18
C TRP A 185 -4.31 -6.25 13.73
N ASN A 186 -3.99 -5.28 14.57
CA ASN A 186 -4.25 -3.88 14.30
C ASN A 186 -3.01 -3.24 13.69
N ARG A 187 -3.19 -2.57 12.56
CA ARG A 187 -2.11 -1.93 11.80
C ARG A 187 -2.51 -0.54 11.39
N SER A 188 -1.54 0.35 11.30
CA SER A 188 -1.73 1.66 10.70
C SER A 188 -0.56 2.06 9.83
N ASN A 189 -0.83 2.85 8.81
CA ASN A 189 0.19 3.55 8.06
C ASN A 189 -0.12 5.04 7.98
N ARG A 190 0.92 5.85 7.93
CA ARG A 190 0.84 7.28 7.67
C ARG A 190 1.93 7.65 6.69
N GLN A 191 1.57 8.32 5.60
CA GLN A 191 2.51 8.78 4.59
C GLN A 191 2.37 10.27 4.35
N VAL A 192 3.50 10.95 4.32
CA VAL A 192 3.64 12.31 3.79
C VAL A 192 4.43 12.23 2.49
N PHE A 193 4.00 12.98 1.49
CA PHE A 193 4.63 13.02 0.18
C PHE A 193 4.67 14.44 -0.34
N VAL A 194 5.77 14.80 -1.00
CA VAL A 194 5.95 16.08 -1.68
C VAL A 194 6.58 15.81 -3.05
N GLU A 195 6.12 16.52 -4.07
CA GLU A 195 6.64 16.48 -5.44
C GLU A 195 6.75 17.89 -6.00
N LEU A 196 7.86 18.18 -6.63
CA LEU A 196 8.09 19.41 -7.40
C LEU A 196 8.37 19.03 -8.83
N ASP A 197 7.55 19.54 -9.75
CA ASP A 197 7.75 19.47 -11.19
C ASP A 197 8.16 20.84 -11.70
N HIS A 198 9.20 20.91 -12.52
CA HIS A 198 9.66 22.15 -13.13
C HIS A 198 10.10 21.93 -14.59
N GLY A 199 9.51 22.70 -15.51
CA GLY A 199 9.91 22.76 -16.91
C GLY A 199 10.90 23.91 -17.16
N LEU A 200 11.99 23.61 -17.86
CA LEU A 200 12.97 24.61 -18.31
C LEU A 200 12.66 25.04 -19.76
N ASP A 201 13.00 26.26 -20.11
CA ASP A 201 12.75 26.83 -21.45
C ASP A 201 13.45 26.06 -22.59
N ASN A 202 14.52 25.34 -22.28
CA ASN A 202 15.27 24.49 -23.24
C ASN A 202 14.64 23.09 -23.43
N GLY A 203 13.42 22.85 -22.94
CA GLY A 203 12.68 21.59 -23.05
C GLY A 203 13.01 20.53 -21.99
N TRP A 204 13.94 20.80 -21.09
CA TRP A 204 14.21 19.92 -19.96
C TRP A 204 13.08 19.96 -18.93
N LYS A 205 12.78 18.81 -18.34
CA LYS A 205 11.83 18.65 -17.24
C LYS A 205 12.57 18.08 -16.03
N LEU A 206 12.40 18.74 -14.91
CA LEU A 206 12.96 18.32 -13.62
C LEU A 206 11.82 17.88 -12.73
N LYS A 207 12.00 16.75 -12.08
CA LYS A 207 11.08 16.23 -11.07
C LYS A 207 11.84 15.85 -9.81
N ALA A 208 11.40 16.35 -8.68
CA ALA A 208 11.90 15.96 -7.36
C ALA A 208 10.74 15.43 -6.54
N GLN A 209 10.91 14.25 -5.94
CA GLN A 209 9.90 13.61 -5.12
C GLN A 209 10.52 13.17 -3.79
N ALA A 210 9.80 13.37 -2.69
CA ALA A 210 10.17 12.86 -1.39
C ALA A 210 8.95 12.27 -0.68
N ALA A 211 9.13 11.14 -0.01
CA ALA A 211 8.10 10.54 0.81
C ALA A 211 8.67 10.03 2.14
N ARG A 212 7.84 10.11 3.18
CA ARG A 212 8.09 9.47 4.47
C ARG A 212 6.86 8.68 4.86
N THR A 213 7.04 7.37 5.03
CA THR A 213 5.97 6.46 5.46
C THR A 213 6.32 5.88 6.82
N TYR A 214 5.35 5.86 7.71
CA TYR A 214 5.41 5.21 9.02
C TYR A 214 4.41 4.07 9.01
N PHE A 215 4.86 2.90 9.38
CA PHE A 215 4.06 1.70 9.55
C PHE A 215 4.08 1.32 11.02
N ARG A 216 2.94 0.90 11.54
CA ARG A 216 2.80 0.47 12.92
C ARG A 216 1.85 -0.72 13.00
N SER A 217 2.21 -1.70 13.83
CA SER A 217 1.36 -2.80 14.23
C SER A 217 1.20 -2.74 15.73
N ASP A 218 -0.03 -2.51 16.20
CA ASP A 218 -0.35 -2.42 17.61
C ASP A 218 -1.21 -3.64 18.01
N GLY A 219 -0.78 -4.32 19.06
CA GLY A 219 -1.56 -5.39 19.64
C GLY A 219 -1.76 -6.58 18.70
N PHE A 220 -0.70 -7.01 17.98
CA PHE A 220 -0.74 -8.33 17.33
C PHE A 220 -0.84 -9.41 18.37
N LYS A 221 -1.91 -10.20 18.28
CA LYS A 221 -2.18 -11.31 19.19
C LYS A 221 -2.62 -12.50 18.36
N GLN A 222 -1.88 -13.59 18.47
CA GLN A 222 -2.18 -14.81 17.75
C GLN A 222 -2.08 -16.00 18.69
N THR A 223 -3.10 -16.84 18.68
CA THR A 223 -3.01 -18.23 19.10
C THR A 223 -3.37 -19.09 17.91
N SER A 224 -2.49 -19.99 17.53
CA SER A 224 -2.70 -20.92 16.43
C SER A 224 -2.43 -22.35 16.88
N PHE A 225 -3.14 -23.27 16.27
CA PHE A 225 -2.94 -24.70 16.43
C PHE A 225 -2.16 -25.18 15.20
N THR A 226 -0.94 -25.69 15.45
CA THR A 226 -0.06 -26.17 14.38
C THR A 226 -0.01 -27.65 14.40
N SER A 227 -0.32 -28.46 13.67
CA SER A 227 -0.27 -29.91 13.49
C SER A 227 -0.81 -30.76 14.65
N ALA A 228 -1.64 -31.71 14.28
CA ALA A 228 -1.89 -32.88 15.11
C ALA A 228 -0.60 -33.71 15.16
N SER A 229 -0.25 -34.22 16.34
CA SER A 229 0.85 -35.18 16.47
C SER A 229 0.60 -36.40 15.57
N ALA A 230 1.62 -36.85 14.84
CA ALA A 230 1.53 -38.06 14.04
C ALA A 230 1.15 -39.32 14.85
N THR A 231 1.38 -39.27 16.17
CA THR A 231 1.09 -40.39 17.10
C THR A 231 -0.22 -40.20 17.91
N ASN A 232 -0.71 -38.96 17.99
CA ASN A 232 -1.97 -38.67 18.68
C ASN A 232 -2.73 -37.53 17.95
N PRO A 233 -3.75 -37.85 17.15
CA PRO A 233 -4.51 -36.87 16.38
C PRO A 233 -5.30 -35.88 17.24
N TYR A 234 -5.40 -36.10 18.54
CA TYR A 234 -6.09 -35.18 19.48
C TYR A 234 -5.15 -34.19 20.16
N LEU A 235 -3.82 -34.30 19.90
CA LEU A 235 -2.85 -33.36 20.42
C LEU A 235 -2.39 -32.41 19.28
N ALA A 236 -2.68 -31.15 19.48
CA ALA A 236 -2.17 -30.08 18.63
C ALA A 236 -1.19 -29.22 19.44
N ASP A 237 -0.10 -28.80 18.79
CA ASP A 237 0.77 -27.77 19.36
C ASP A 237 0.03 -26.43 19.34
N VAL A 238 -0.01 -25.79 20.50
CA VAL A 238 -0.56 -24.44 20.62
C VAL A 238 0.58 -23.44 20.59
N ASN A 239 0.57 -22.60 19.59
CA ASN A 239 1.56 -21.53 19.47
C ASN A 239 0.90 -20.18 19.75
N THR A 240 1.47 -19.40 20.67
CA THR A 240 0.97 -18.06 21.00
C THR A 240 2.07 -17.05 20.72
N SER A 241 1.73 -16.04 19.93
CA SER A 241 2.61 -14.92 19.62
C SER A 241 1.91 -13.61 19.97
N ILE A 242 2.62 -12.75 20.66
CA ILE A 242 2.16 -11.41 21.01
C ILE A 242 3.29 -10.44 20.59
N TYR A 243 2.94 -9.48 19.77
CA TYR A 243 3.84 -8.37 19.41
C TYR A 243 3.09 -7.08 19.66
N ASP A 244 3.70 -6.18 20.40
CA ASP A 244 3.14 -4.87 20.65
C ASP A 244 4.12 -3.79 20.23
N GLY A 245 3.62 -2.80 19.51
CA GLY A 245 4.40 -1.64 19.11
C GLY A 245 5.45 -1.90 18.03
N GLU A 246 5.32 -2.95 17.19
CA GLU A 246 6.15 -3.06 16.00
C GLU A 246 5.98 -1.83 15.12
N ALA A 247 7.06 -1.14 14.84
CA ALA A 247 7.05 0.03 13.99
C ALA A 247 8.17 -0.04 12.96
N SER A 248 7.90 0.47 11.79
CA SER A 248 8.92 0.71 10.78
C SER A 248 8.69 2.04 10.09
N SER A 249 9.73 2.62 9.57
CA SER A 249 9.63 3.84 8.79
C SER A 249 10.47 3.75 7.54
N GLN A 250 9.94 4.27 6.45
CA GLN A 250 10.60 4.33 5.17
C GLN A 250 10.67 5.77 4.69
N GLY A 251 11.86 6.21 4.30
CA GLY A 251 12.10 7.44 3.55
C GLY A 251 12.48 7.11 2.12
N ALA A 252 11.94 7.84 1.16
CA ALA A 252 12.29 7.74 -0.25
C ALA A 252 12.50 9.14 -0.82
N LEU A 253 13.51 9.28 -1.68
CA LEU A 253 13.80 10.47 -2.46
C LEU A 253 14.06 10.05 -3.90
N SER A 254 13.45 10.73 -4.86
CA SER A 254 13.71 10.57 -6.29
C SER A 254 13.97 11.93 -6.92
N LEU A 255 15.04 12.01 -7.70
CA LEU A 255 15.37 13.16 -8.52
C LEU A 255 15.46 12.68 -9.96
N GLN A 256 14.75 13.34 -10.86
CA GLN A 256 14.70 12.98 -12.27
C GLN A 256 14.90 14.22 -13.13
N ALA A 257 15.64 14.07 -14.22
CA ALA A 257 15.79 15.08 -15.24
C ALA A 257 15.64 14.43 -16.62
N THR A 258 14.73 14.93 -17.43
CA THR A 258 14.51 14.44 -18.80
C THR A 258 14.50 15.60 -19.77
N GLY A 259 15.13 15.43 -20.92
CA GLY A 259 15.13 16.49 -21.91
C GLY A 259 15.95 16.19 -23.15
N PRO A 260 15.83 17.07 -24.17
CA PRO A 260 16.55 16.92 -25.42
C PRO A 260 18.02 17.30 -25.28
N PHE A 261 18.88 16.60 -26.02
CA PHE A 261 20.27 17.01 -26.25
C PHE A 261 20.67 16.74 -27.69
N ALA A 262 21.53 17.58 -28.23
CA ALA A 262 22.02 17.44 -29.58
C ALA A 262 23.35 16.67 -29.60
N LEU A 263 23.45 15.64 -30.43
CA LEU A 263 24.68 14.89 -30.65
C LEU A 263 24.78 14.46 -32.13
N LEU A 264 25.92 14.68 -32.75
CA LEU A 264 26.19 14.32 -34.14
C LEU A 264 25.12 14.84 -35.12
N GLY A 265 24.64 16.06 -34.93
CA GLY A 265 23.65 16.71 -35.79
C GLY A 265 22.21 16.16 -35.62
N ARG A 266 21.95 15.32 -34.61
CA ARG A 266 20.62 14.77 -34.29
C ARG A 266 20.19 15.19 -32.89
N THR A 267 18.89 15.28 -32.69
CA THR A 267 18.29 15.48 -31.36
C THR A 267 17.98 14.13 -30.76
N HIS A 268 18.41 13.94 -29.53
CA HIS A 268 18.17 12.76 -28.69
C HIS A 268 17.44 13.16 -27.43
N GLU A 269 16.77 12.24 -26.77
CA GLU A 269 16.25 12.41 -25.42
C GLU A 269 17.17 11.73 -24.40
N LEU A 270 17.47 12.42 -23.31
CA LEU A 270 18.22 11.90 -22.17
C LEU A 270 17.31 11.88 -20.95
N ALA A 271 17.33 10.75 -20.23
CA ALA A 271 16.71 10.61 -18.93
C ALA A 271 17.78 10.28 -17.89
N LEU A 272 17.83 11.05 -16.84
CA LEU A 272 18.69 10.86 -15.67
C LEU A 272 17.84 10.68 -14.44
N GLY A 273 18.22 9.78 -13.55
CA GLY A 273 17.49 9.53 -12.31
C GLY A 273 18.44 9.19 -11.16
N LEU A 274 18.07 9.61 -9.97
CA LEU A 274 18.68 9.23 -8.71
C LEU A 274 17.56 8.87 -7.71
N ASP A 275 17.56 7.62 -7.24
CA ASP A 275 16.63 7.14 -6.23
C ASP A 275 17.39 6.75 -4.97
N LEU A 276 16.94 7.27 -3.84
CA LEU A 276 17.48 6.96 -2.52
C LEU A 276 16.35 6.40 -1.65
N GLN A 277 16.61 5.29 -0.99
CA GLN A 277 15.67 4.69 -0.04
C GLN A 277 16.38 4.39 1.28
N ARG A 278 15.69 4.69 2.37
CA ARG A 278 16.13 4.30 3.72
C ARG A 278 14.97 3.68 4.47
N VAL A 279 15.17 2.45 4.93
CA VAL A 279 14.22 1.75 5.78
C VAL A 279 14.81 1.63 7.17
N ARG A 280 13.98 1.87 8.19
CA ARG A 280 14.32 1.67 9.60
C ARG A 280 13.21 0.83 10.22
N ALA A 281 13.55 -0.38 10.63
CA ALA A 281 12.69 -1.20 11.48
C ALA A 281 12.97 -0.87 12.95
N ILE A 282 11.92 -0.72 13.73
CA ILE A 282 11.98 -0.54 15.17
C ILE A 282 11.22 -1.75 15.70
N GLY A 283 11.93 -2.82 16.05
CA GLY A 283 11.36 -3.94 16.77
C GLY A 283 11.29 -3.57 18.25
N THR A 284 10.15 -3.77 18.87
CA THR A 284 10.07 -3.91 20.31
C THR A 284 10.08 -5.40 20.62
N SER A 285 11.05 -5.82 21.40
CA SER A 285 11.13 -7.18 21.96
C SER A 285 10.09 -7.37 23.04
#